data_b8366ee0ba4b591c63c71933249043ca
#
_entry.id   b8366ee0ba4b591c63c71933249043ca
#
_cell.length_a   1.000
_cell.length_b   1.000
_cell.length_c   1.000
_cell.angle_alpha   90.00
_cell.angle_beta   90.00
_cell.angle_gamma   90.00
#
_symmetry.space_group_name_H-M   'P 1'
#
loop_
_entity.id
_entity.type
_entity.pdbx_description
1 polymer ?
#
loop_
_entity_poly.entity_id
_entity_poly.type
_entity_poly.pdbx_seq_one_letter_code
_entity_poly.pdbx_strand_id
1 'polypeptide(L)'
;MHQCDHIVSSLLGRVSSQARSVPENLPEQIQWLRSLGFSQETVEAIWPNLINQTVFSRQKERDENDRQRFLYLFIEEISRYPETQNRSLSLLQDFLKSMRAKATFFSLFLNQESLVAQVARIFANSPYLAGLLISRPELLDSFVFRSQQSLNGDDPQEVLSHLSEKKLLSELINGFQFLNSLDLPALISRLTETADEITQSLLKTIDGGRENSLLITALGKWGGCELGLRSDLDFIFLLKHEPQEEDLKKARRFFFRLTETHQRGGSLYSIDLRLRPSGKGGF
;
A
#
# COMPACT_ATOMS: atom_id res chain seq x y z
N MET A 1 30.10 14.21 35.25
CA MET A 1 28.93 14.18 34.37
C MET A 1 28.98 15.20 33.22
N HIS A 2 29.97 16.14 33.18
CA HIS A 2 30.11 17.16 32.12
C HIS A 2 31.09 16.80 30.98
N GLN A 3 31.81 15.69 31.04
CA GLN A 3 32.77 15.31 29.97
C GLN A 3 32.20 14.40 28.88
N CYS A 4 31.10 13.69 29.15
CA CYS A 4 30.46 12.84 28.12
C CYS A 4 29.65 13.65 27.12
N ASP A 5 29.04 14.77 27.50
CA ASP A 5 28.25 15.61 26.61
C ASP A 5 29.08 16.33 25.57
N HIS A 6 30.35 16.64 25.88
CA HIS A 6 31.26 17.29 24.91
C HIS A 6 31.78 16.34 23.85
N ILE A 7 31.92 15.05 24.14
CA ILE A 7 32.36 14.03 23.13
C ILE A 7 31.21 13.67 22.18
N VAL A 8 30.00 13.56 22.68
CA VAL A 8 28.81 13.29 21.86
C VAL A 8 28.51 14.50 20.96
N SER A 9 28.61 15.73 21.46
CA SER A 9 28.44 16.95 20.66
C SER A 9 29.53 17.12 19.60
N SER A 10 30.79 16.70 19.87
CA SER A 10 31.87 16.78 18.89
C SER A 10 31.80 15.69 17.82
N LEU A 11 31.20 14.55 18.11
CA LEU A 11 30.94 13.47 17.15
C LEU A 11 29.71 13.76 16.28
N LEU A 12 28.70 14.46 16.83
CA LEU A 12 27.53 14.90 16.07
C LEU A 12 27.77 16.21 15.29
N GLY A 13 28.79 17.00 15.66
CA GLY A 13 29.10 18.31 15.06
C GLY A 13 30.00 18.29 13.81
N ARG A 14 30.37 17.14 13.28
CA ARG A 14 31.16 17.01 12.02
C ARG A 14 30.51 16.10 10.97
N VAL A 15 29.21 16.05 10.88
CA VAL A 15 28.56 15.79 9.60
C VAL A 15 28.44 17.15 8.93
N SER A 16 29.46 17.49 8.13
CA SER A 16 29.42 18.64 7.23
C SER A 16 28.07 18.68 6.53
N SER A 17 27.52 19.86 6.39
CA SER A 17 26.38 20.16 5.51
C SER A 17 26.80 20.02 4.02
N GLN A 18 27.36 18.88 3.65
CA GLN A 18 27.44 18.48 2.25
C GLN A 18 25.98 18.28 1.81
N ALA A 19 25.61 19.01 0.77
CA ALA A 19 24.30 18.94 0.18
C ALA A 19 23.94 17.45 0.00
N ARG A 20 22.84 16.99 0.64
CA ARG A 20 22.32 15.62 0.51
C ARG A 20 21.71 15.47 -0.88
N SER A 21 22.57 15.34 -1.89
CA SER A 21 22.23 15.24 -3.30
C SER A 21 22.99 14.11 -3.97
N VAL A 22 22.41 13.57 -5.01
CA VAL A 22 23.05 12.60 -5.90
C VAL A 22 24.29 13.27 -6.53
N PRO A 23 25.43 12.55 -6.72
CA PRO A 23 26.61 13.09 -7.43
C PRO A 23 26.24 13.67 -8.80
N GLU A 24 27.03 14.64 -9.29
CA GLU A 24 26.66 15.41 -10.48
C GLU A 24 26.72 14.60 -11.78
N ASN A 25 27.71 13.74 -11.92
CA ASN A 25 27.93 13.00 -13.16
C ASN A 25 27.62 11.50 -13.02
N LEU A 26 27.22 10.87 -14.11
CA LEU A 26 26.81 9.47 -14.14
C LEU A 26 27.89 8.48 -13.63
N PRO A 27 29.20 8.62 -13.97
CA PRO A 27 30.22 7.73 -13.42
C PRO A 27 30.31 7.78 -11.89
N GLU A 28 30.26 8.97 -11.29
CA GLU A 28 30.29 9.15 -9.84
C GLU A 28 29.02 8.59 -9.18
N GLN A 29 27.87 8.77 -9.83
CA GLN A 29 26.60 8.18 -9.36
C GLN A 29 26.65 6.66 -9.31
N ILE A 30 27.19 6.04 -10.37
CA ILE A 30 27.38 4.58 -10.43
C ILE A 30 28.33 4.12 -9.32
N GLN A 31 29.44 4.82 -9.13
CA GLN A 31 30.40 4.51 -8.08
C GLN A 31 29.79 4.66 -6.69
N TRP A 32 29.02 5.72 -6.47
CA TRP A 32 28.28 5.94 -5.22
C TRP A 32 27.29 4.81 -4.92
N LEU A 33 26.46 4.41 -5.88
CA LEU A 33 25.52 3.29 -5.70
C LEU A 33 26.25 1.98 -5.41
N ARG A 34 27.34 1.72 -6.10
CA ARG A 34 28.17 0.52 -5.82
C ARG A 34 28.78 0.56 -4.43
N SER A 35 29.20 1.72 -3.94
CA SER A 35 29.71 1.87 -2.57
C SER A 35 28.66 1.60 -1.50
N LEU A 36 27.37 1.77 -1.85
CA LEU A 36 26.21 1.42 -1.02
C LEU A 36 25.79 -0.07 -1.15
N GLY A 37 26.49 -0.87 -1.97
CA GLY A 37 26.24 -2.30 -2.11
C GLY A 37 25.26 -2.70 -3.22
N PHE A 38 24.83 -1.77 -4.09
CA PHE A 38 24.00 -2.11 -5.24
C PHE A 38 24.77 -2.91 -6.28
N SER A 39 24.13 -3.91 -6.91
CA SER A 39 24.74 -4.72 -7.95
C SER A 39 24.99 -3.90 -9.22
N GLN A 40 26.09 -4.19 -9.91
CA GLN A 40 26.44 -3.50 -11.16
C GLN A 40 25.34 -3.65 -12.21
N GLU A 41 24.80 -4.86 -12.37
CA GLU A 41 23.74 -5.15 -13.32
C GLU A 41 22.50 -4.30 -13.07
N THR A 42 22.03 -4.21 -11.81
CA THR A 42 20.86 -3.40 -11.44
C THR A 42 21.11 -1.91 -11.67
N VAL A 43 22.29 -1.43 -11.30
CA VAL A 43 22.63 0.00 -11.46
C VAL A 43 22.67 0.38 -12.95
N GLU A 44 23.35 -0.41 -13.78
CA GLU A 44 23.47 -0.10 -15.22
C GLU A 44 22.12 -0.20 -15.96
N ALA A 45 21.24 -1.13 -15.55
CA ALA A 45 19.94 -1.31 -16.19
C ALA A 45 18.90 -0.25 -15.78
N ILE A 46 18.92 0.18 -14.52
CA ILE A 46 17.82 0.96 -13.94
C ILE A 46 18.18 2.43 -13.76
N TRP A 47 19.38 2.72 -13.24
CA TRP A 47 19.75 4.07 -12.82
C TRP A 47 19.70 5.13 -13.92
N PRO A 48 20.20 4.89 -15.14
CA PRO A 48 20.10 5.87 -16.23
C PRO A 48 18.66 6.26 -16.56
N ASN A 49 17.74 5.30 -16.45
CA ASN A 49 16.31 5.56 -16.66
C ASN A 49 15.69 6.41 -15.55
N LEU A 50 16.09 6.20 -14.30
CA LEU A 50 15.61 6.98 -13.15
C LEU A 50 16.04 8.44 -13.23
N ILE A 51 17.31 8.71 -13.56
CA ILE A 51 17.83 10.08 -13.64
C ILE A 51 17.40 10.82 -14.89
N ASN A 52 17.12 10.11 -16.00
CA ASN A 52 16.69 10.71 -17.27
C ASN A 52 15.17 10.91 -17.38
N GLN A 53 14.39 10.55 -16.36
CA GLN A 53 12.95 10.80 -16.37
C GLN A 53 12.66 12.29 -16.39
N THR A 54 12.24 12.79 -17.53
CA THR A 54 11.95 14.21 -17.76
C THR A 54 10.79 14.66 -16.88
N VAL A 55 11.03 15.66 -16.04
CA VAL A 55 9.99 16.37 -15.34
C VAL A 55 9.50 17.49 -16.26
N PHE A 56 8.28 17.38 -16.77
CA PHE A 56 7.67 18.42 -17.59
C PHE A 56 7.09 19.51 -16.68
N SER A 57 7.85 20.53 -16.37
CA SER A 57 7.35 21.68 -15.62
C SER A 57 7.97 22.98 -16.15
N ARG A 58 7.29 24.10 -15.82
CA ARG A 58 7.80 25.45 -16.10
C ARG A 58 8.98 25.85 -15.20
N GLN A 59 9.27 25.06 -14.13
CA GLN A 59 10.33 25.30 -13.15
C GLN A 59 11.36 24.17 -13.19
N LYS A 60 11.93 23.90 -14.35
CA LYS A 60 12.84 22.75 -14.60
C LYS A 60 13.94 22.56 -13.55
N GLU A 61 14.61 23.62 -13.16
CA GLU A 61 15.76 23.55 -12.25
C GLU A 61 15.36 23.16 -10.83
N ARG A 62 14.26 23.70 -10.32
CA ARG A 62 13.73 23.35 -9.00
C ARG A 62 13.25 21.90 -8.97
N ASP A 63 12.50 21.49 -9.97
CA ASP A 63 11.97 20.13 -10.06
C ASP A 63 13.08 19.08 -10.21
N GLU A 64 14.17 19.44 -10.87
CA GLU A 64 15.37 18.59 -10.99
C GLU A 64 16.06 18.43 -9.63
N ASN A 65 16.26 19.51 -8.90
CA ASN A 65 16.85 19.49 -7.56
C ASN A 65 15.99 18.67 -6.59
N ASP A 66 14.67 18.85 -6.64
CA ASP A 66 13.72 18.11 -5.82
C ASP A 66 13.77 16.61 -6.14
N ARG A 67 13.84 16.26 -7.42
CA ARG A 67 13.99 14.86 -7.85
C ARG A 67 15.29 14.25 -7.35
N GLN A 68 16.42 14.93 -7.52
CA GLN A 68 17.73 14.43 -7.07
C GLN A 68 17.76 14.23 -5.56
N ARG A 69 17.20 15.18 -4.81
CA ARG A 69 17.10 15.07 -3.35
C ARG A 69 16.20 13.89 -2.92
N PHE A 70 15.06 13.72 -3.58
CA PHE A 70 14.19 12.57 -3.33
C PHE A 70 14.92 11.25 -3.60
N LEU A 71 15.59 11.13 -4.76
CA LEU A 71 16.34 9.93 -5.11
C LEU A 71 17.44 9.65 -4.09
N TYR A 72 18.19 10.68 -3.68
CA TYR A 72 19.23 10.52 -2.66
C TYR A 72 18.66 9.95 -1.35
N LEU A 73 17.62 10.56 -0.81
CA LEU A 73 16.98 10.12 0.44
C LEU A 73 16.41 8.71 0.34
N PHE A 74 15.79 8.39 -0.79
CA PHE A 74 15.23 7.08 -1.03
C PHE A 74 16.31 6.00 -1.09
N ILE A 75 17.38 6.25 -1.85
CA ILE A 75 18.52 5.34 -1.99
C ILE A 75 19.21 5.13 -0.64
N GLU A 76 19.46 6.21 0.10
CA GLU A 76 20.05 6.14 1.44
C GLU A 76 19.22 5.24 2.37
N GLU A 77 17.90 5.32 2.31
CA GLU A 77 17.04 4.48 3.15
C GLU A 77 17.03 3.02 2.69
N ILE A 78 16.88 2.73 1.39
CA ILE A 78 16.86 1.33 0.92
C ILE A 78 18.22 0.65 1.02
N SER A 79 19.34 1.38 1.01
CA SER A 79 20.68 0.79 1.20
C SER A 79 20.88 0.15 2.58
N ARG A 80 20.02 0.47 3.55
CA ARG A 80 20.00 -0.19 4.87
C ARG A 80 19.45 -1.62 4.82
N TYR A 81 18.93 -2.04 3.66
CA TYR A 81 18.33 -3.36 3.42
C TYR A 81 19.06 -4.09 2.29
N PRO A 82 20.31 -4.56 2.49
CA PRO A 82 21.17 -5.07 1.41
C PRO A 82 20.58 -6.24 0.63
N GLU A 83 19.77 -7.09 1.27
CA GLU A 83 19.14 -8.24 0.61
C GLU A 83 18.04 -7.85 -0.38
N THR A 84 17.42 -6.67 -0.19
CA THR A 84 16.26 -6.23 -0.98
C THR A 84 16.47 -4.93 -1.75
N GLN A 85 17.60 -4.24 -1.54
CA GLN A 85 17.86 -2.92 -2.13
C GLN A 85 17.79 -2.90 -3.66
N ASN A 86 18.31 -3.94 -4.34
CA ASN A 86 18.25 -4.04 -5.80
C ASN A 86 16.82 -4.16 -6.31
N ARG A 87 16.00 -4.99 -5.66
CA ARG A 87 14.58 -5.11 -5.97
C ARG A 87 13.84 -3.80 -5.68
N SER A 88 14.16 -3.13 -4.58
CA SER A 88 13.55 -1.84 -4.19
C SER A 88 13.83 -0.76 -5.22
N LEU A 89 15.01 -0.75 -5.81
CA LEU A 89 15.36 0.18 -6.90
C LEU A 89 14.52 -0.09 -8.16
N SER A 90 14.28 -1.35 -8.50
CA SER A 90 13.40 -1.72 -9.62
C SER A 90 11.95 -1.27 -9.35
N LEU A 91 11.44 -1.53 -8.15
CA LEU A 91 10.10 -1.11 -7.74
C LEU A 91 9.97 0.43 -7.74
N LEU A 92 11.01 1.17 -7.35
CA LEU A 92 11.04 2.63 -7.45
C LEU A 92 10.90 3.10 -8.91
N GLN A 93 11.60 2.46 -9.85
CA GLN A 93 11.47 2.79 -11.25
C GLN A 93 10.03 2.61 -11.75
N ASP A 94 9.39 1.49 -11.41
CA ASP A 94 8.01 1.21 -11.82
C ASP A 94 7.02 2.19 -11.17
N PHE A 95 7.24 2.54 -9.91
CA PHE A 95 6.45 3.53 -9.20
C PHE A 95 6.54 4.91 -9.86
N LEU A 96 7.74 5.40 -10.16
CA LEU A 96 7.91 6.67 -10.83
C LEU A 96 7.36 6.68 -12.27
N LYS A 97 7.36 5.53 -12.96
CA LYS A 97 6.69 5.39 -14.27
C LYS A 97 5.17 5.49 -14.15
N SER A 98 4.57 4.96 -13.09
CA SER A 98 3.12 4.96 -12.89
C SER A 98 2.56 6.35 -12.56
N MET A 99 3.39 7.26 -12.09
CA MET A 99 2.98 8.60 -11.66
C MET A 99 2.77 9.56 -12.81
N ARG A 100 1.64 10.29 -12.80
CA ARG A 100 1.29 11.29 -13.81
C ARG A 100 1.85 12.68 -13.49
N ALA A 101 1.77 13.12 -12.22
CA ALA A 101 2.15 14.46 -11.78
C ALA A 101 3.41 14.44 -10.91
N LYS A 102 4.55 14.07 -11.50
CA LYS A 102 5.83 13.84 -10.79
C LYS A 102 6.33 15.05 -10.00
N ALA A 103 6.23 16.26 -10.54
CA ALA A 103 6.71 17.47 -9.88
C ALA A 103 5.98 17.76 -8.56
N THR A 104 4.64 17.67 -8.58
CA THR A 104 3.81 17.81 -7.37
C THR A 104 4.15 16.75 -6.32
N PHE A 105 4.41 15.52 -6.78
CA PHE A 105 4.81 14.42 -5.95
C PHE A 105 6.16 14.67 -5.25
N PHE A 106 7.21 15.05 -5.98
CA PHE A 106 8.50 15.33 -5.37
C PHE A 106 8.42 16.47 -4.35
N SER A 107 7.69 17.54 -4.67
CA SER A 107 7.46 18.63 -3.73
C SER A 107 6.74 18.20 -2.45
N LEU A 108 5.72 17.33 -2.56
CA LEU A 108 5.02 16.75 -1.41
C LEU A 108 5.98 15.97 -0.50
N PHE A 109 6.79 15.09 -1.09
CA PHE A 109 7.73 14.25 -0.35
C PHE A 109 8.82 15.06 0.35
N LEU A 110 9.31 16.11 -0.30
CA LEU A 110 10.39 16.93 0.26
C LEU A 110 9.91 17.93 1.31
N ASN A 111 8.64 18.31 1.28
CA ASN A 111 8.02 19.05 2.40
C ASN A 111 7.94 18.19 3.67
N GLN A 112 8.00 16.86 3.52
CA GLN A 112 7.95 15.91 4.63
C GLN A 112 8.92 14.74 4.37
N GLU A 113 10.23 14.96 4.57
CA GLU A 113 11.28 13.97 4.27
C GLU A 113 11.06 12.60 4.96
N SER A 114 10.43 12.59 6.13
CA SER A 114 10.04 11.34 6.81
C SER A 114 9.16 10.44 5.95
N LEU A 115 8.40 11.00 5.00
CA LEU A 115 7.55 10.27 4.09
C LEU A 115 8.38 9.50 3.05
N VAL A 116 9.50 10.07 2.58
CA VAL A 116 10.43 9.36 1.69
C VAL A 116 10.95 8.09 2.36
N ALA A 117 11.40 8.20 3.63
CA ALA A 117 11.86 7.05 4.39
C ALA A 117 10.74 6.02 4.62
N GLN A 118 9.50 6.46 4.86
CA GLN A 118 8.35 5.56 5.02
C GLN A 118 8.08 4.75 3.75
N VAL A 119 8.03 5.40 2.60
CA VAL A 119 7.80 4.72 1.31
C VAL A 119 8.98 3.82 0.95
N ALA A 120 10.21 4.28 1.13
CA ALA A 120 11.41 3.47 0.91
C ALA A 120 11.41 2.19 1.78
N ARG A 121 10.97 2.29 3.03
CA ARG A 121 10.81 1.14 3.93
C ARG A 121 9.74 0.16 3.47
N ILE A 122 8.62 0.65 2.94
CA ILE A 122 7.60 -0.21 2.31
C ILE A 122 8.22 -0.98 1.15
N PHE A 123 8.96 -0.30 0.27
CA PHE A 123 9.58 -0.91 -0.91
C PHE A 123 10.65 -1.95 -0.54
N ALA A 124 11.42 -1.69 0.52
CA ALA A 124 12.43 -2.62 1.00
C ALA A 124 11.82 -3.91 1.59
N ASN A 125 10.70 -3.79 2.31
CA ASN A 125 10.21 -4.88 3.14
C ASN A 125 8.96 -5.58 2.60
N SER A 126 8.15 -4.92 1.76
CA SER A 126 6.90 -5.49 1.27
C SER A 126 6.67 -5.24 -0.22
N PRO A 127 7.02 -6.18 -1.11
CA PRO A 127 6.70 -6.07 -2.55
C PRO A 127 5.20 -5.91 -2.81
N TYR A 128 4.37 -6.47 -1.95
CA TYR A 128 2.91 -6.33 -2.05
C TYR A 128 2.45 -4.89 -1.82
N LEU A 129 2.86 -4.27 -0.70
CA LEU A 129 2.48 -2.88 -0.41
C LEU A 129 3.09 -1.90 -1.42
N ALA A 130 4.33 -2.16 -1.87
CA ALA A 130 4.93 -1.41 -2.96
C ALA A 130 4.11 -1.54 -4.26
N GLY A 131 3.65 -2.76 -4.59
CA GLY A 131 2.78 -3.03 -5.73
C GLY A 131 1.44 -2.29 -5.65
N LEU A 132 0.86 -2.14 -4.46
CA LEU A 132 -0.33 -1.29 -4.26
C LEU A 132 -0.05 0.16 -4.65
N LEU A 133 1.05 0.75 -4.19
CA LEU A 133 1.44 2.11 -4.52
C LEU A 133 1.78 2.28 -6.00
N ILE A 134 2.36 1.27 -6.65
CA ILE A 134 2.65 1.28 -8.09
C ILE A 134 1.35 1.24 -8.92
N SER A 135 0.40 0.39 -8.54
CA SER A 135 -0.88 0.25 -9.25
C SER A 135 -1.85 1.41 -8.98
N ARG A 136 -1.78 2.00 -7.78
CA ARG A 136 -2.66 3.04 -7.26
C ARG A 136 -1.85 4.17 -6.59
N PRO A 137 -1.08 4.97 -7.35
CA PRO A 137 -0.28 6.06 -6.77
C PRO A 137 -1.10 7.07 -5.97
N GLU A 138 -2.39 7.22 -6.32
CA GLU A 138 -3.33 8.09 -5.62
C GLU A 138 -3.60 7.68 -4.16
N LEU A 139 -3.38 6.42 -3.79
CA LEU A 139 -3.47 5.98 -2.39
C LEU A 139 -2.47 6.69 -1.48
N LEU A 140 -1.40 7.22 -2.08
CA LEU A 140 -0.41 7.97 -1.32
C LEU A 140 -0.98 9.25 -0.72
N ASP A 141 -1.84 9.96 -1.46
CA ASP A 141 -2.50 11.17 -0.95
C ASP A 141 -3.36 10.82 0.27
N SER A 142 -4.17 9.77 0.19
CA SER A 142 -4.98 9.27 1.30
C SER A 142 -4.12 8.74 2.47
N PHE A 143 -3.00 8.11 2.16
CA PHE A 143 -2.03 7.63 3.16
C PHE A 143 -1.37 8.78 3.92
N VAL A 144 -0.96 9.84 3.22
CA VAL A 144 -0.29 11.03 3.80
C VAL A 144 -1.26 11.86 4.62
N PHE A 145 -2.41 12.19 4.04
CA PHE A 145 -3.36 13.11 4.67
C PHE A 145 -4.34 12.41 5.61
N ARG A 146 -4.31 11.05 5.68
CA ARG A 146 -5.28 10.23 6.44
C ARG A 146 -6.73 10.66 6.18
N SER A 147 -6.99 11.16 4.98
CA SER A 147 -8.31 11.61 4.57
C SER A 147 -9.15 10.38 4.21
N GLN A 148 -10.10 10.02 5.07
CA GLN A 148 -11.18 9.14 4.68
C GLN A 148 -12.21 9.99 3.94
N GLN A 149 -12.44 9.68 2.68
CA GLN A 149 -13.56 10.26 1.95
C GLN A 149 -14.85 9.71 2.57
N SER A 150 -15.73 10.61 3.02
CA SER A 150 -17.05 10.22 3.47
C SER A 150 -17.90 9.81 2.27
N LEU A 151 -18.64 8.70 2.41
CA LEU A 151 -19.66 8.32 1.45
C LEU A 151 -20.74 9.39 1.40
N ASN A 152 -20.92 10.06 0.27
CA ASN A 152 -21.93 11.06 0.05
C ASN A 152 -22.99 10.64 -0.99
N GLY A 153 -23.05 9.34 -1.37
CA GLY A 153 -23.95 8.85 -2.39
C GLY A 153 -24.51 7.45 -2.10
N ASP A 154 -25.72 7.21 -2.60
CA ASP A 154 -26.40 5.90 -2.56
C ASP A 154 -26.14 5.09 -3.86
N ASP A 155 -25.29 5.60 -4.78
CA ASP A 155 -24.95 4.86 -6.00
C ASP A 155 -24.13 3.62 -5.66
N PRO A 156 -24.61 2.42 -6.01
CA PRO A 156 -23.91 1.17 -5.73
C PRO A 156 -22.49 1.10 -6.31
N GLN A 157 -22.20 1.78 -7.41
CA GLN A 157 -20.87 1.82 -8.01
C GLN A 157 -19.90 2.69 -7.18
N GLU A 158 -20.37 3.83 -6.69
CA GLU A 158 -19.59 4.70 -5.80
C GLU A 158 -19.30 4.00 -4.48
N VAL A 159 -20.30 3.31 -3.90
CA VAL A 159 -20.11 2.51 -2.68
C VAL A 159 -19.03 1.45 -2.88
N LEU A 160 -19.07 0.68 -3.96
CA LEU A 160 -18.08 -0.36 -4.24
C LEU A 160 -16.67 0.21 -4.45
N SER A 161 -16.57 1.33 -5.16
CA SER A 161 -15.29 2.03 -5.35
C SER A 161 -14.69 2.47 -4.03
N HIS A 162 -15.53 3.05 -3.15
CA HIS A 162 -15.12 3.49 -1.82
C HIS A 162 -14.70 2.30 -0.92
N LEU A 163 -15.45 1.20 -0.93
CA LEU A 163 -15.10 0.01 -0.16
C LEU A 163 -13.77 -0.61 -0.64
N SER A 164 -13.52 -0.60 -1.95
CA SER A 164 -12.24 -1.04 -2.52
C SER A 164 -11.08 -0.16 -2.08
N GLU A 165 -11.25 1.16 -2.14
CA GLU A 165 -10.22 2.09 -1.66
C GLU A 165 -9.97 1.94 -0.16
N LYS A 166 -11.04 1.83 0.64
CA LYS A 166 -10.94 1.60 2.09
C LYS A 166 -10.13 0.34 2.42
N LYS A 167 -10.39 -0.77 1.71
CA LYS A 167 -9.61 -2.01 1.88
C LYS A 167 -8.13 -1.79 1.60
N LEU A 168 -7.80 -1.24 0.43
CA LEU A 168 -6.42 -1.05 0.00
C LEU A 168 -5.67 -0.09 0.92
N LEU A 169 -6.33 0.98 1.35
CA LEU A 169 -5.78 1.95 2.28
C LEU A 169 -5.56 1.34 3.67
N SER A 170 -6.50 0.52 4.15
CA SER A 170 -6.35 -0.22 5.40
C SER A 170 -5.15 -1.17 5.35
N GLU A 171 -5.00 -1.94 4.26
CA GLU A 171 -3.83 -2.82 4.07
C GLU A 171 -2.52 -2.03 4.03
N LEU A 172 -2.49 -0.89 3.35
CA LEU A 172 -1.30 -0.03 3.25
C LEU A 172 -0.92 0.57 4.61
N ILE A 173 -1.88 1.17 5.32
CA ILE A 173 -1.64 1.81 6.62
C ILE A 173 -1.23 0.79 7.67
N ASN A 174 -2.01 -0.28 7.83
CA ASN A 174 -1.76 -1.28 8.87
C ASN A 174 -0.53 -2.12 8.56
N GLY A 175 -0.27 -2.43 7.28
CA GLY A 175 0.96 -3.07 6.85
C GLY A 175 2.19 -2.21 7.12
N PHE A 176 2.13 -0.91 6.85
CA PHE A 176 3.22 0.01 7.19
C PHE A 176 3.41 0.14 8.71
N GLN A 177 2.33 0.24 9.49
CA GLN A 177 2.42 0.25 10.96
C GLN A 177 3.09 -1.01 11.49
N PHE A 178 2.73 -2.18 10.94
CA PHE A 178 3.37 -3.45 11.27
C PHE A 178 4.87 -3.45 10.96
N LEU A 179 5.30 -2.92 9.82
CA LEU A 179 6.73 -2.82 9.47
C LEU A 179 7.53 -1.97 10.46
N ASN A 180 6.88 -1.07 11.21
CA ASN A 180 7.53 -0.23 12.21
C ASN A 180 7.50 -0.81 13.63
N SER A 181 6.39 -1.45 14.01
CA SER A 181 6.13 -1.89 15.39
C SER A 181 6.32 -3.39 15.57
N LEU A 182 6.22 -4.18 14.49
CA LEU A 182 6.14 -5.64 14.48
C LEU A 182 4.99 -6.19 15.34
N ASP A 183 3.95 -5.36 15.56
CA ASP A 183 2.74 -5.73 16.32
C ASP A 183 1.76 -6.49 15.43
N LEU A 184 1.95 -7.82 15.37
CA LEU A 184 1.10 -8.71 14.60
C LEU A 184 -0.34 -8.76 15.10
N PRO A 185 -0.64 -8.83 16.41
CA PRO A 185 -2.01 -8.76 16.91
C PRO A 185 -2.77 -7.53 16.45
N ALA A 186 -2.15 -6.35 16.49
CA ALA A 186 -2.77 -5.11 16.01
C ALA A 186 -3.04 -5.16 14.51
N LEU A 187 -2.13 -5.70 13.70
CA LEU A 187 -2.33 -5.85 12.25
C LEU A 187 -3.56 -6.72 11.94
N ILE A 188 -3.61 -7.93 12.51
CA ILE A 188 -4.67 -8.90 12.21
C ILE A 188 -6.04 -8.42 12.71
N SER A 189 -6.11 -7.78 13.88
CA SER A 189 -7.36 -7.18 14.41
C SER A 189 -7.91 -6.13 13.46
N ARG A 190 -7.08 -5.18 13.03
CA ARG A 190 -7.50 -4.08 12.14
C ARG A 190 -7.90 -4.55 10.75
N LEU A 191 -7.23 -5.56 10.21
CA LEU A 191 -7.62 -6.14 8.91
C LEU A 191 -8.94 -6.89 9.03
N THR A 192 -9.18 -7.58 10.14
CA THR A 192 -10.45 -8.26 10.41
C THR A 192 -11.59 -7.25 10.60
N GLU A 193 -11.40 -6.20 11.39
CA GLU A 193 -12.36 -5.10 11.55
C GLU A 193 -12.72 -4.47 10.20
N THR A 194 -11.71 -4.28 9.34
CA THR A 194 -11.93 -3.74 7.98
C THR A 194 -12.80 -4.68 7.14
N ALA A 195 -12.59 -5.99 7.22
CA ALA A 195 -13.40 -6.97 6.51
C ALA A 195 -14.86 -6.99 7.02
N ASP A 196 -15.05 -6.89 8.33
CA ASP A 196 -16.38 -6.80 8.96
C ASP A 196 -17.13 -5.55 8.47
N GLU A 197 -16.49 -4.39 8.49
CA GLU A 197 -17.09 -3.14 8.05
C GLU A 197 -17.44 -3.15 6.55
N ILE A 198 -16.56 -3.70 5.71
CA ILE A 198 -16.79 -3.81 4.26
C ILE A 198 -17.95 -4.75 3.97
N THR A 199 -17.95 -5.94 4.57
CA THR A 199 -19.00 -6.93 4.33
C THR A 199 -20.35 -6.49 4.86
N GLN A 200 -20.41 -5.85 6.02
CA GLN A 200 -21.65 -5.25 6.56
C GLN A 200 -22.16 -4.12 5.66
N SER A 201 -21.30 -3.23 5.19
CA SER A 201 -21.67 -2.14 4.30
C SER A 201 -22.20 -2.67 2.96
N LEU A 202 -21.52 -3.68 2.40
CA LEU A 202 -21.94 -4.32 1.17
C LEU A 202 -23.32 -4.99 1.32
N LEU A 203 -23.54 -5.68 2.43
CA LEU A 203 -24.82 -6.34 2.71
C LEU A 203 -25.95 -5.32 2.84
N LYS A 204 -25.74 -4.22 3.56
CA LYS A 204 -26.72 -3.12 3.66
C LYS A 204 -27.08 -2.52 2.30
N THR A 205 -26.09 -2.35 1.42
CA THR A 205 -26.30 -1.83 0.06
C THR A 205 -27.18 -2.78 -0.77
N ILE A 206 -27.01 -4.10 -0.62
CA ILE A 206 -27.78 -5.11 -1.34
C ILE A 206 -29.23 -5.18 -0.84
N ASP A 207 -29.44 -5.04 0.46
CA ASP A 207 -30.78 -5.11 1.08
C ASP A 207 -31.60 -3.82 0.91
N GLY A 208 -30.98 -2.71 0.47
CA GLY A 208 -31.64 -1.43 0.34
C GLY A 208 -32.19 -0.90 1.68
N GLY A 209 -31.52 -1.21 2.80
CA GLY A 209 -31.91 -0.77 4.15
C GLY A 209 -33.08 -1.53 4.79
N ARG A 210 -33.55 -2.61 4.17
CA ARG A 210 -34.61 -3.48 4.74
C ARG A 210 -34.04 -4.41 5.80
N GLU A 211 -34.93 -5.01 6.63
CA GLU A 211 -34.50 -6.01 7.60
C GLU A 211 -33.87 -7.22 6.89
N ASN A 212 -32.65 -7.55 7.34
CA ASN A 212 -31.81 -8.52 6.67
C ASN A 212 -32.22 -9.96 7.05
N SER A 213 -32.66 -10.72 6.06
CA SER A 213 -32.95 -12.16 6.24
C SER A 213 -31.65 -12.99 6.15
N LEU A 214 -30.61 -12.43 5.50
CA LEU A 214 -29.36 -13.11 5.22
C LEU A 214 -28.32 -12.74 6.27
N LEU A 215 -27.80 -13.72 7.00
CA LEU A 215 -26.71 -13.56 7.95
C LEU A 215 -25.43 -14.15 7.33
N ILE A 216 -24.31 -13.48 7.56
CA ILE A 216 -22.97 -13.97 7.19
C ILE A 216 -22.31 -14.48 8.47
N THR A 217 -21.86 -15.73 8.44
CA THR A 217 -21.05 -16.30 9.51
C THR A 217 -19.65 -16.50 8.99
N ALA A 218 -18.71 -15.73 9.54
CA ALA A 218 -17.30 -15.81 9.21
C ALA A 218 -16.70 -17.14 9.70
N LEU A 219 -15.83 -17.73 8.90
CA LEU A 219 -15.12 -18.98 9.18
C LEU A 219 -13.62 -18.78 8.95
N GLY A 220 -12.84 -19.82 9.15
CA GLY A 220 -11.40 -19.82 8.90
C GLY A 220 -10.67 -18.68 9.59
N LYS A 221 -9.75 -18.00 8.89
CA LYS A 221 -8.99 -16.88 9.42
C LYS A 221 -9.86 -15.68 9.78
N TRP A 222 -10.92 -15.45 9.01
CA TRP A 222 -11.85 -14.36 9.29
C TRP A 222 -12.62 -14.62 10.59
N GLY A 223 -13.22 -15.82 10.74
CA GLY A 223 -13.93 -16.22 11.95
C GLY A 223 -13.04 -16.30 13.19
N GLY A 224 -11.76 -16.62 13.01
CA GLY A 224 -10.74 -16.64 14.07
C GLY A 224 -10.14 -15.27 14.39
N CYS A 225 -10.55 -14.19 13.70
CA CYS A 225 -9.95 -12.86 13.81
C CYS A 225 -8.43 -12.85 13.49
N GLU A 226 -8.02 -13.60 12.46
CA GLU A 226 -6.62 -13.82 12.08
C GLU A 226 -6.33 -13.41 10.63
N LEU A 227 -7.07 -12.44 10.07
CA LEU A 227 -6.86 -11.99 8.70
C LEU A 227 -5.50 -11.32 8.53
N GLY A 228 -4.74 -11.78 7.53
CA GLY A 228 -3.51 -11.15 7.07
C GLY A 228 -3.74 -10.31 5.82
N LEU A 229 -2.65 -9.67 5.34
CA LEU A 229 -2.66 -9.00 4.05
C LEU A 229 -3.04 -9.99 2.95
N ARG A 230 -3.91 -9.59 2.02
CA ARG A 230 -4.40 -10.41 0.91
C ARG A 230 -5.14 -11.68 1.33
N SER A 231 -5.61 -11.79 2.56
CA SER A 231 -6.40 -12.95 2.96
C SER A 231 -7.69 -13.03 2.15
N ASP A 232 -8.06 -14.24 1.80
CA ASP A 232 -9.39 -14.62 1.35
C ASP A 232 -10.38 -14.63 2.53
N LEU A 233 -11.67 -14.55 2.22
CA LEU A 233 -12.73 -14.67 3.21
C LEU A 233 -13.41 -16.04 3.09
N ASP A 234 -13.43 -16.76 4.20
CA ASP A 234 -14.18 -17.99 4.37
C ASP A 234 -15.47 -17.67 5.14
N PHE A 235 -16.63 -17.97 4.58
CA PHE A 235 -17.91 -17.72 5.25
C PHE A 235 -19.04 -18.59 4.70
N ILE A 236 -20.13 -18.67 5.46
CA ILE A 236 -21.40 -19.25 5.05
C ILE A 236 -22.53 -18.25 5.23
N PHE A 237 -23.58 -18.41 4.42
CA PHE A 237 -24.83 -17.70 4.63
C PHE A 237 -25.76 -18.52 5.51
N LEU A 238 -26.37 -17.86 6.48
CA LEU A 238 -27.46 -18.42 7.29
C LEU A 238 -28.72 -17.60 7.03
N LEU A 239 -29.84 -18.28 6.99
CA LEU A 239 -31.18 -17.70 6.84
C LEU A 239 -31.99 -17.91 8.10
N LYS A 240 -32.85 -16.94 8.44
CA LYS A 240 -33.80 -17.04 9.57
C LYS A 240 -35.02 -17.91 9.25
N HIS A 241 -35.21 -18.26 7.99
CA HIS A 241 -36.36 -19.00 7.47
C HIS A 241 -35.91 -19.93 6.32
N GLU A 242 -36.84 -20.76 5.83
CA GLU A 242 -36.61 -21.59 4.65
C GLU A 242 -36.19 -20.72 3.44
N PRO A 243 -35.18 -21.16 2.67
CA PRO A 243 -34.63 -20.40 1.55
C PRO A 243 -35.67 -20.00 0.51
N GLN A 244 -35.75 -18.73 0.18
CA GLN A 244 -36.55 -18.19 -0.91
C GLN A 244 -35.68 -17.79 -2.09
N GLU A 245 -36.29 -17.67 -3.28
CA GLU A 245 -35.55 -17.28 -4.49
C GLU A 245 -34.86 -15.92 -4.34
N GLU A 246 -35.49 -15.00 -3.61
CA GLU A 246 -34.92 -13.66 -3.35
C GLU A 246 -33.66 -13.72 -2.47
N ASP A 247 -33.60 -14.61 -1.48
CA ASP A 247 -32.44 -14.83 -0.64
C ASP A 247 -31.26 -15.35 -1.46
N LEU A 248 -31.51 -16.26 -2.39
CA LEU A 248 -30.50 -16.78 -3.30
C LEU A 248 -30.00 -15.69 -4.26
N LYS A 249 -30.89 -14.81 -4.73
CA LYS A 249 -30.49 -13.66 -5.55
C LYS A 249 -29.60 -12.68 -4.76
N LYS A 250 -29.96 -12.40 -3.50
CA LYS A 250 -29.15 -11.54 -2.62
C LYS A 250 -27.77 -12.15 -2.34
N ALA A 251 -27.70 -13.43 -2.00
CA ALA A 251 -26.46 -14.14 -1.75
C ALA A 251 -25.54 -14.12 -2.99
N ARG A 252 -26.11 -14.35 -4.19
CA ARG A 252 -25.36 -14.26 -5.46
C ARG A 252 -24.88 -12.85 -5.74
N ARG A 253 -25.69 -11.80 -5.50
CA ARG A 253 -25.27 -10.40 -5.65
C ARG A 253 -24.12 -10.06 -4.70
N PHE A 254 -24.23 -10.47 -3.43
CA PHE A 254 -23.18 -10.26 -2.44
C PHE A 254 -21.88 -10.92 -2.89
N PHE A 255 -21.92 -12.20 -3.24
CA PHE A 255 -20.78 -12.95 -3.74
C PHE A 255 -20.14 -12.27 -4.94
N PHE A 256 -20.97 -11.93 -5.94
CA PHE A 256 -20.50 -11.28 -7.17
C PHE A 256 -19.83 -9.93 -6.88
N ARG A 257 -20.44 -9.08 -6.05
CA ARG A 257 -19.91 -7.77 -5.69
C ARG A 257 -18.62 -7.87 -4.86
N LEU A 258 -18.48 -8.89 -4.04
CA LEU A 258 -17.27 -9.11 -3.25
C LEU A 258 -16.09 -9.57 -4.11
N THR A 259 -16.34 -10.39 -5.14
CA THR A 259 -15.32 -11.03 -5.98
C THR A 259 -15.09 -10.35 -7.33
N GLU A 260 -16.02 -9.51 -7.77
CA GLU A 260 -15.89 -8.77 -9.02
C GLU A 260 -14.71 -7.80 -8.95
N THR A 261 -14.00 -7.66 -10.06
CA THR A 261 -12.92 -6.67 -10.15
C THR A 261 -13.51 -5.26 -10.26
N HIS A 262 -13.31 -4.46 -9.24
CA HIS A 262 -13.74 -3.08 -9.20
C HIS A 262 -12.57 -2.15 -9.53
N GLN A 263 -12.59 -1.56 -10.72
CA GLN A 263 -11.57 -0.63 -11.20
C GLN A 263 -10.13 -1.21 -11.15
N ARG A 264 -9.12 -0.36 -10.98
CA ARG A 264 -7.71 -0.77 -10.95
C ARG A 264 -7.28 -1.50 -9.67
N GLY A 265 -8.14 -1.60 -8.66
CA GLY A 265 -7.81 -2.17 -7.35
C GLY A 265 -8.02 -3.67 -7.22
N GLY A 266 -8.58 -4.32 -8.25
CA GLY A 266 -8.96 -5.73 -8.18
C GLY A 266 -10.27 -5.96 -7.40
N SER A 267 -10.54 -7.21 -7.02
CA SER A 267 -11.70 -7.58 -6.21
C SER A 267 -11.61 -7.06 -4.77
N LEU A 268 -12.75 -6.87 -4.10
CA LEU A 268 -12.74 -6.56 -2.67
C LEU A 268 -12.04 -7.67 -1.89
N TYR A 269 -12.53 -8.89 -2.02
CA TYR A 269 -11.89 -10.07 -1.44
C TYR A 269 -11.99 -11.25 -2.40
N SER A 270 -11.00 -12.13 -2.36
CA SER A 270 -11.11 -13.48 -2.88
C SER A 270 -11.89 -14.35 -1.89
N ILE A 271 -12.55 -15.39 -2.40
CA ILE A 271 -13.33 -16.33 -1.58
C ILE A 271 -12.85 -17.73 -1.90
N ASP A 272 -12.63 -18.51 -0.86
CA ASP A 272 -12.38 -19.95 -1.03
C ASP A 272 -13.71 -20.71 -1.10
N LEU A 273 -14.07 -21.17 -2.30
CA LEU A 273 -15.29 -21.93 -2.55
C LEU A 273 -15.18 -23.43 -2.20
N ARG A 274 -14.11 -23.87 -1.57
CA ARG A 274 -13.91 -25.28 -1.21
C ARG A 274 -14.79 -25.74 -0.04
N LEU A 275 -15.37 -24.82 0.71
CA LEU A 275 -16.35 -25.10 1.76
C LEU A 275 -17.72 -25.43 1.15
N ARG A 276 -17.90 -26.67 0.70
CA ARG A 276 -19.19 -27.18 0.25
C ARG A 276 -19.78 -28.09 1.33
N PRO A 277 -21.05 -27.93 1.71
CA PRO A 277 -21.70 -28.76 2.75
C PRO A 277 -21.60 -30.28 2.49
N SER A 278 -21.52 -30.68 1.21
CA SER A 278 -21.43 -32.07 0.76
C SER A 278 -20.07 -32.42 0.13
N GLY A 279 -19.01 -31.64 0.37
CA GLY A 279 -17.70 -31.84 -0.24
C GLY A 279 -17.74 -31.72 -1.77
N LYS A 280 -16.85 -32.47 -2.48
CA LYS A 280 -16.75 -32.39 -3.95
C LYS A 280 -18.03 -32.90 -4.68
N GLY A 281 -18.94 -33.56 -4.01
CA GLY A 281 -20.21 -34.07 -4.54
C GLY A 281 -21.44 -33.20 -4.28
N GLY A 282 -21.29 -32.05 -3.60
CA GLY A 282 -22.39 -31.10 -3.35
C GLY A 282 -22.62 -30.17 -4.53
N PHE A 283 -23.91 -29.89 -4.82
CA PHE A 283 -24.34 -28.92 -5.83
C PHE A 283 -24.02 -27.47 -5.37
#